data_14bbebe2d8f51a1b9770910cae3b830b
#
_entry.id   14bbebe2d8f51a1b9770910cae3b830b
#
_cell.length_a   1.000
_cell.length_b   1.000
_cell.length_c   1.000
_cell.angle_alpha   90.00
_cell.angle_beta   90.00
_cell.angle_gamma   90.00
#
_symmetry.space_group_name_H-M   'P 1'
#
loop_
_entity.id
_entity.type
_entity.pdbx_description
1 polymer ?
#
loop_
_entity_poly.entity_id
_entity_poly.type
_entity_poly.pdbx_seq_one_letter_code
_entity_poly.pdbx_strand_id
1 'polypeptide(L)'
;MIYLRPYKDSEFESSVEIREIKGEEARERWRGRMSRSGAWDDHYFHLAITDDDALVGDLQVRHCGQAMPDGALELGLELSPECRGKGIGTQVLKLATERFFADGAHRICGSTEIENVAMIRAFEKAGWVKEGILRGLFNDNGKLIDYVSYSIINNNS
;
A
#
# COMPACT_ATOMS: atom_id res chain seq x y z
N MET A 1 -17.98 4.29 4.89
CA MET A 1 -17.48 4.50 3.49
C MET A 1 -15.97 4.67 3.53
N ILE A 2 -15.26 4.04 2.60
CA ILE A 2 -13.78 4.05 2.59
C ILE A 2 -13.24 5.27 1.84
N TYR A 3 -12.30 5.96 2.48
CA TYR A 3 -11.60 7.11 1.92
C TYR A 3 -10.09 6.96 2.04
N LEU A 4 -9.38 7.63 1.11
CA LEU A 4 -7.93 7.83 1.16
C LEU A 4 -7.66 9.32 1.36
N ARG A 5 -7.01 9.68 2.46
CA ARG A 5 -6.72 11.07 2.80
C ARG A 5 -5.36 11.22 3.51
N PRO A 6 -4.83 12.44 3.61
CA PRO A 6 -3.68 12.68 4.49
C PRO A 6 -3.98 12.29 5.94
N TYR A 7 -2.94 11.94 6.67
CA TYR A 7 -3.04 11.66 8.11
C TYR A 7 -3.34 12.92 8.91
N LYS A 8 -4.05 12.75 10.02
CA LYS A 8 -4.20 13.76 11.08
C LYS A 8 -3.11 13.52 12.14
N ASP A 9 -2.57 14.58 12.74
CA ASP A 9 -1.53 14.44 13.78
C ASP A 9 -1.97 13.54 14.95
N SER A 10 -3.26 13.59 15.30
CA SER A 10 -3.85 12.76 16.35
C SER A 10 -3.85 11.26 16.05
N GLU A 11 -3.56 10.85 14.82
CA GLU A 11 -3.55 9.45 14.39
C GLU A 11 -2.18 8.78 14.50
N PHE A 12 -1.19 9.49 15.03
CA PHE A 12 0.18 8.97 15.09
C PHE A 12 0.28 7.62 15.80
N GLU A 13 -0.23 7.50 17.02
CA GLU A 13 -0.11 6.24 17.78
C GLU A 13 -0.85 5.09 17.09
N SER A 14 -2.06 5.31 16.60
CA SER A 14 -2.80 4.29 15.86
C SER A 14 -2.08 3.86 14.57
N SER A 15 -1.45 4.80 13.88
CA SER A 15 -0.68 4.50 12.67
C SER A 15 0.58 3.68 12.98
N VAL A 16 1.23 3.96 14.10
CA VAL A 16 2.38 3.18 14.58
C VAL A 16 2.00 1.72 14.84
N GLU A 17 0.84 1.49 15.43
CA GLU A 17 0.30 0.14 15.66
C GLU A 17 0.00 -0.58 14.34
N ILE A 18 -0.73 0.07 13.42
CA ILE A 18 -1.09 -0.50 12.11
C ILE A 18 0.16 -0.89 11.31
N ARG A 19 1.19 -0.04 11.33
CA ARG A 19 2.44 -0.26 10.62
C ARG A 19 3.44 -1.14 11.38
N GLU A 20 3.10 -1.55 12.59
CA GLU A 20 4.00 -2.36 13.46
C GLU A 20 5.38 -1.73 13.66
N ILE A 21 5.43 -0.40 13.79
CA ILE A 21 6.68 0.34 13.94
C ILE A 21 7.26 0.13 15.33
N LYS A 22 8.51 -0.30 15.39
CA LYS A 22 9.23 -0.57 16.65
C LYS A 22 10.48 0.29 16.77
N GLY A 23 10.68 0.82 17.98
CA GLY A 23 11.85 1.62 18.34
C GLY A 23 11.67 3.11 18.06
N GLU A 24 12.35 3.93 18.87
CA GLU A 24 12.17 5.39 18.85
C GLU A 24 12.62 6.03 17.52
N GLU A 25 13.72 5.58 16.97
CA GLU A 25 14.25 6.09 15.71
C GLU A 25 13.28 5.85 14.54
N ALA A 26 12.67 4.65 14.47
CA ALA A 26 11.69 4.34 13.45
C ALA A 26 10.39 5.16 13.63
N ARG A 27 9.98 5.39 14.88
CA ARG A 27 8.83 6.24 15.20
C ARG A 27 9.04 7.68 14.74
N GLU A 28 10.22 8.24 15.00
CA GLU A 28 10.55 9.62 14.56
C GLU A 28 10.63 9.74 13.04
N ARG A 29 11.21 8.76 12.35
CA ARG A 29 11.18 8.75 10.87
C ARG A 29 9.74 8.71 10.35
N TRP A 30 8.89 7.89 10.95
CA TRP A 30 7.49 7.82 10.58
C TRP A 30 6.74 9.11 10.86
N ARG A 31 6.96 9.73 12.01
CA ARG A 31 6.35 11.04 12.34
C ARG A 31 6.62 12.08 11.25
N GLY A 32 7.84 12.16 10.79
CA GLY A 32 8.22 13.05 9.70
C GLY A 32 7.49 12.74 8.38
N ARG A 33 7.41 11.47 8.00
CA ARG A 33 6.69 11.04 6.79
C ARG A 33 5.20 11.25 6.91
N MET A 34 4.61 10.91 8.05
CA MET A 34 3.19 11.09 8.31
C MET A 34 2.77 12.56 8.18
N SER A 35 3.59 13.49 8.68
CA SER A 35 3.33 14.93 8.59
C SER A 35 3.32 15.45 7.16
N ARG A 36 3.97 14.74 6.23
CA ARG A 36 4.02 15.08 4.80
C ARG A 36 3.10 14.20 3.95
N SER A 37 2.20 13.43 4.57
CA SER A 37 1.24 12.57 3.85
C SER A 37 0.34 13.38 2.92
N GLY A 38 -0.15 12.73 1.88
CA GLY A 38 -0.99 13.37 0.87
C GLY A 38 -0.22 14.05 -0.26
N ALA A 39 1.11 13.97 -0.24
CA ALA A 39 2.00 14.46 -1.29
C ALA A 39 3.20 13.53 -1.45
N TRP A 40 3.90 13.63 -2.58
CA TRP A 40 5.17 12.94 -2.76
C TRP A 40 6.22 13.50 -1.81
N ASP A 41 6.82 12.62 -1.03
CA ASP A 41 7.95 12.88 -0.14
C ASP A 41 9.11 11.99 -0.61
N ASP A 42 9.99 12.57 -1.41
CA ASP A 42 11.01 11.83 -2.14
C ASP A 42 10.36 10.77 -3.03
N HIS A 43 10.58 9.49 -2.78
CA HIS A 43 10.03 8.39 -3.57
C HIS A 43 8.73 7.80 -3.00
N TYR A 44 8.19 8.35 -1.93
CA TYR A 44 7.06 7.79 -1.19
C TYR A 44 5.85 8.72 -1.17
N PHE A 45 4.68 8.12 -1.14
CA PHE A 45 3.41 8.81 -0.97
C PHE A 45 2.58 8.02 0.05
N HIS A 46 2.25 8.64 1.17
CA HIS A 46 1.49 7.98 2.24
C HIS A 46 0.08 8.57 2.34
N LEU A 47 -0.91 7.69 2.56
CA LEU A 47 -2.29 8.05 2.85
C LEU A 47 -2.85 7.18 3.97
N ALA A 48 -3.65 7.79 4.82
CA ALA A 48 -4.52 7.09 5.75
C ALA A 48 -5.66 6.42 4.98
N ILE A 49 -5.93 5.16 5.30
CA ILE A 49 -7.15 4.48 4.88
C ILE A 49 -8.16 4.66 6.02
N THR A 50 -9.32 5.23 5.71
CA THR A 50 -10.34 5.48 6.74
C THR A 50 -11.68 4.89 6.34
N ASP A 51 -12.43 4.44 7.34
CA ASP A 51 -13.86 4.16 7.21
C ASP A 51 -14.62 5.29 7.90
N ASP A 52 -15.27 6.11 7.08
CA ASP A 52 -15.69 7.44 7.45
C ASP A 52 -14.50 8.23 8.06
N ASP A 53 -14.55 8.61 9.33
CA ASP A 53 -13.45 9.32 9.99
C ASP A 53 -12.46 8.40 10.75
N ALA A 54 -12.79 7.13 10.93
CA ALA A 54 -11.95 6.19 11.69
C ALA A 54 -10.77 5.68 10.87
N LEU A 55 -9.55 5.81 11.39
CA LEU A 55 -8.36 5.22 10.79
C LEU A 55 -8.44 3.69 10.85
N VAL A 56 -8.40 3.04 9.69
CA VAL A 56 -8.48 1.58 9.57
C VAL A 56 -7.27 0.95 8.87
N GLY A 57 -6.40 1.77 8.29
CA GLY A 57 -5.23 1.25 7.61
C GLY A 57 -4.28 2.31 7.09
N ASP A 58 -3.23 1.84 6.44
CA ASP A 58 -2.18 2.63 5.82
C ASP A 58 -2.01 2.24 4.35
N LEU A 59 -1.89 3.22 3.49
CA LEU A 59 -1.52 3.06 2.08
C LEU A 59 -0.18 3.72 1.83
N GLN A 60 0.74 2.97 1.26
CA GLN A 60 2.02 3.48 0.79
C GLN A 60 2.13 3.26 -0.72
N VAL A 61 2.48 4.30 -1.44
CA VAL A 61 2.80 4.22 -2.87
C VAL A 61 4.22 4.73 -3.09
N ARG A 62 4.96 4.09 -3.98
CA ARG A 62 6.35 4.45 -4.27
C ARG A 62 6.68 4.27 -5.74
N HIS A 63 7.69 4.97 -6.21
CA HIS A 63 8.27 4.73 -7.53
C HIS A 63 9.00 3.37 -7.56
N CYS A 64 8.90 2.66 -8.68
CA CYS A 64 9.48 1.32 -8.87
C CYS A 64 11.00 1.33 -9.09
N GLY A 65 11.74 2.15 -8.34
CA GLY A 65 13.21 2.19 -8.41
C GLY A 65 13.76 3.05 -9.57
N GLN A 66 15.07 3.28 -9.52
CA GLN A 66 15.73 4.28 -10.39
C GLN A 66 15.79 3.90 -11.88
N ALA A 67 15.71 2.61 -12.20
CA ALA A 67 15.78 2.12 -13.57
C ALA A 67 14.41 2.00 -14.24
N MET A 68 13.34 2.27 -13.51
CA MET A 68 11.97 2.17 -14.03
C MET A 68 11.47 3.54 -14.48
N PRO A 69 10.64 3.59 -15.53
CA PRO A 69 10.12 4.86 -16.03
C PRO A 69 9.21 5.54 -15.01
N ASP A 70 9.14 6.86 -15.09
CA ASP A 70 8.15 7.64 -14.35
C ASP A 70 6.74 7.15 -14.69
N GLY A 71 5.87 7.08 -13.68
CA GLY A 71 4.51 6.58 -13.84
C GLY A 71 4.36 5.07 -13.64
N ALA A 72 5.45 4.34 -13.38
CA ALA A 72 5.41 2.96 -12.88
C ALA A 72 5.51 3.00 -11.35
N LEU A 73 4.43 2.65 -10.67
CA LEU A 73 4.30 2.75 -9.23
C LEU A 73 4.15 1.37 -8.57
N GLU A 74 4.57 1.26 -7.32
CA GLU A 74 4.34 0.11 -6.48
C GLU A 74 3.50 0.52 -5.27
N LEU A 75 2.51 -0.28 -4.93
CA LEU A 75 1.57 -0.02 -3.86
C LEU A 75 1.69 -1.09 -2.78
N GLY A 76 1.67 -0.65 -1.52
CA GLY A 76 1.51 -1.51 -0.35
C GLY A 76 0.41 -0.98 0.55
N LEU A 77 -0.36 -1.86 1.16
CA LEU A 77 -1.38 -1.47 2.13
C LEU A 77 -1.36 -2.39 3.35
N GLU A 78 -1.68 -1.82 4.49
CA GLU A 78 -1.89 -2.53 5.74
C GLU A 78 -3.24 -2.13 6.31
N LEU A 79 -3.99 -3.11 6.82
CA LEU A 79 -5.24 -2.87 7.53
C LEU A 79 -5.08 -3.29 8.99
N SER A 80 -5.70 -2.56 9.89
CA SER A 80 -5.82 -3.01 11.28
C SER A 80 -6.51 -4.38 11.32
N PRO A 81 -6.10 -5.28 12.25
CA PRO A 81 -6.58 -6.66 12.25
C PRO A 81 -8.09 -6.82 12.24
N GLU A 82 -8.80 -5.98 13.01
CA GLU A 82 -10.24 -5.99 13.11
C GLU A 82 -10.98 -5.53 11.86
N CYS A 83 -10.27 -4.90 10.92
CA CYS A 83 -10.82 -4.38 9.67
C CYS A 83 -10.59 -5.32 8.48
N ARG A 84 -9.86 -6.42 8.70
CA ARG A 84 -9.56 -7.40 7.64
C ARG A 84 -10.78 -8.27 7.31
N GLY A 85 -10.81 -8.84 6.09
CA GLY A 85 -11.86 -9.74 5.66
C GLY A 85 -13.22 -9.09 5.37
N LYS A 86 -13.28 -7.77 5.28
CA LYS A 86 -14.51 -6.99 5.05
C LYS A 86 -14.59 -6.33 3.66
N GLY A 87 -13.69 -6.69 2.76
CA GLY A 87 -13.63 -6.12 1.40
C GLY A 87 -12.99 -4.73 1.32
N ILE A 88 -12.45 -4.21 2.41
CA ILE A 88 -11.80 -2.89 2.46
C ILE A 88 -10.59 -2.86 1.52
N GLY A 89 -9.75 -3.89 1.52
CA GLY A 89 -8.58 -3.98 0.64
C GLY A 89 -8.94 -3.83 -0.84
N THR A 90 -10.01 -4.47 -1.28
CA THR A 90 -10.51 -4.33 -2.66
C THR A 90 -10.93 -2.90 -2.98
N GLN A 91 -11.64 -2.24 -2.06
CA GLN A 91 -12.05 -0.84 -2.23
C GLN A 91 -10.85 0.09 -2.29
N VAL A 92 -9.86 -0.10 -1.40
CA VAL A 92 -8.62 0.68 -1.38
C VAL A 92 -7.86 0.55 -2.70
N LEU A 93 -7.70 -0.67 -3.22
CA LEU A 93 -7.02 -0.90 -4.50
C LEU A 93 -7.72 -0.15 -5.65
N LYS A 94 -9.05 -0.16 -5.68
CA LYS A 94 -9.82 0.58 -6.70
C LYS A 94 -9.64 2.09 -6.57
N LEU A 95 -9.78 2.64 -5.37
CA LEU A 95 -9.62 4.08 -5.11
C LEU A 95 -8.19 4.55 -5.42
N ALA A 96 -7.18 3.78 -5.02
CA ALA A 96 -5.78 4.10 -5.32
C ALA A 96 -5.51 4.06 -6.82
N THR A 97 -6.03 3.06 -7.52
CA THR A 97 -5.90 2.95 -8.98
C THR A 97 -6.48 4.18 -9.68
N GLU A 98 -7.70 4.56 -9.35
CA GLU A 98 -8.35 5.75 -9.93
C GLU A 98 -7.54 7.01 -9.68
N ARG A 99 -7.11 7.23 -8.45
CA ARG A 99 -6.35 8.41 -8.07
C ARG A 99 -5.02 8.51 -8.82
N PHE A 100 -4.18 7.47 -8.75
CA PHE A 100 -2.84 7.55 -9.31
C PHE A 100 -2.84 7.48 -10.85
N PHE A 101 -3.82 6.84 -11.46
CA PHE A 101 -4.02 6.93 -12.91
C PHE A 101 -4.44 8.35 -13.34
N ALA A 102 -5.31 9.00 -12.58
CA ALA A 102 -5.65 10.41 -12.84
C ALA A 102 -4.44 11.35 -12.70
N ASP A 103 -3.50 11.01 -11.81
CA ASP A 103 -2.25 11.74 -11.60
C ASP A 103 -1.15 11.41 -12.64
N GLY A 104 -1.42 10.54 -13.61
CA GLY A 104 -0.52 10.25 -14.73
C GLY A 104 0.22 8.91 -14.67
N ALA A 105 0.00 8.08 -13.65
CA ALA A 105 0.56 6.74 -13.64
C ALA A 105 0.00 5.91 -14.78
N HIS A 106 0.87 5.10 -15.42
CA HIS A 106 0.44 4.15 -16.46
C HIS A 106 0.41 2.70 -15.97
N ARG A 107 1.08 2.42 -14.85
CA ARG A 107 1.17 1.08 -14.26
C ARG A 107 1.26 1.18 -12.74
N ILE A 108 0.54 0.31 -12.04
CA ILE A 108 0.69 0.12 -10.60
C ILE A 108 0.86 -1.37 -10.35
N CYS A 109 1.88 -1.76 -9.60
CA CYS A 109 2.07 -3.12 -9.14
C CYS A 109 1.99 -3.22 -7.62
N GLY A 110 1.83 -4.43 -7.13
CA GLY A 110 1.88 -4.78 -5.72
C GLY A 110 2.15 -6.25 -5.54
N SER A 111 2.65 -6.63 -4.40
CA SER A 111 2.91 -8.02 -4.08
C SER A 111 2.49 -8.37 -2.67
N THR A 112 2.24 -9.65 -2.44
CA THR A 112 1.92 -10.18 -1.11
C THR A 112 2.47 -11.59 -0.99
N GLU A 113 2.62 -12.09 0.23
CA GLU A 113 2.99 -13.48 0.47
C GLU A 113 2.03 -14.42 -0.26
N ILE A 114 2.56 -15.50 -0.86
CA ILE A 114 1.75 -16.45 -1.63
C ILE A 114 0.65 -17.12 -0.80
N GLU A 115 0.79 -17.15 0.52
CA GLU A 115 -0.20 -17.73 1.44
C GLU A 115 -1.26 -16.70 1.88
N ASN A 116 -1.08 -15.43 1.55
CA ASN A 116 -2.06 -14.38 1.89
C ASN A 116 -3.23 -14.37 0.90
N VAL A 117 -4.12 -15.35 1.06
CA VAL A 117 -5.27 -15.57 0.18
C VAL A 117 -6.21 -14.34 0.16
N ALA A 118 -6.36 -13.65 1.28
CA ALA A 118 -7.24 -12.49 1.37
C ALA A 118 -6.75 -11.35 0.47
N MET A 119 -5.44 -11.07 0.47
CA MET A 119 -4.86 -10.01 -0.37
C MET A 119 -4.86 -10.41 -1.85
N ILE A 120 -4.57 -11.67 -2.16
CA ILE A 120 -4.66 -12.21 -3.53
C ILE A 120 -6.08 -12.01 -4.09
N ARG A 121 -7.10 -12.36 -3.33
CA ARG A 121 -8.50 -12.14 -3.72
C ARG A 121 -8.84 -10.66 -3.90
N ALA A 122 -8.28 -9.80 -3.06
CA ALA A 122 -8.48 -8.36 -3.20
C ALA A 122 -7.90 -7.83 -4.52
N PHE A 123 -6.69 -8.24 -4.89
CA PHE A 123 -6.10 -7.92 -6.19
C PHE A 123 -6.99 -8.38 -7.35
N GLU A 124 -7.41 -9.63 -7.34
CA GLU A 124 -8.23 -10.21 -8.41
C GLU A 124 -9.59 -9.50 -8.53
N LYS A 125 -10.27 -9.26 -7.41
CA LYS A 125 -11.54 -8.54 -7.38
C LYS A 125 -11.42 -7.06 -7.81
N ALA A 126 -10.28 -6.46 -7.59
CA ALA A 126 -10.00 -5.10 -8.04
C ALA A 126 -9.58 -5.04 -9.53
N GLY A 127 -9.51 -6.17 -10.22
CA GLY A 127 -9.17 -6.23 -11.64
C GLY A 127 -7.67 -6.27 -11.93
N TRP A 128 -6.85 -6.52 -10.92
CA TRP A 128 -5.41 -6.65 -11.11
C TRP A 128 -5.05 -8.03 -11.66
N VAL A 129 -3.99 -8.10 -12.44
CA VAL A 129 -3.54 -9.30 -13.15
C VAL A 129 -2.27 -9.84 -12.52
N LYS A 130 -2.23 -11.14 -12.27
CA LYS A 130 -1.03 -11.84 -11.76
C LYS A 130 0.10 -11.76 -12.79
N GLU A 131 1.29 -11.36 -12.34
CA GLU A 131 2.49 -11.29 -13.17
C GLU A 131 3.50 -12.39 -12.89
N GLY A 132 3.52 -12.93 -11.70
CA GLY A 132 4.43 -14.03 -11.38
C GLY A 132 4.74 -14.15 -9.89
N ILE A 133 5.71 -15.02 -9.61
CA ILE A 133 6.19 -15.31 -8.26
C ILE A 133 7.55 -14.65 -8.06
N LEU A 134 7.69 -13.91 -6.97
CA LEU A 134 8.94 -13.34 -6.49
C LEU A 134 9.53 -14.33 -5.48
N ARG A 135 10.40 -15.20 -5.95
CA ARG A 135 10.96 -16.28 -5.12
C ARG A 135 11.93 -15.71 -4.08
N GLY A 136 11.71 -16.10 -2.82
CA GLY A 136 12.59 -15.73 -1.73
C GLY A 136 12.73 -14.22 -1.52
N LEU A 137 11.66 -13.45 -1.76
CA LEU A 137 11.69 -11.98 -1.66
C LEU A 137 12.08 -11.50 -0.28
N PHE A 138 11.62 -12.19 0.76
CA PHE A 138 11.99 -11.92 2.14
C PHE A 138 12.76 -13.09 2.73
N ASN A 139 13.68 -12.77 3.63
CA ASN A 139 14.43 -13.74 4.43
C ASN A 139 14.03 -13.52 5.90
N ASP A 140 13.19 -14.40 6.41
CA ASP A 140 12.79 -14.41 7.81
C ASP A 140 13.64 -15.44 8.57
N ASN A 141 14.72 -14.96 9.17
CA ASN A 141 15.66 -15.77 9.97
C ASN A 141 16.13 -17.07 9.25
N GLY A 142 16.47 -16.95 7.96
CA GLY A 142 16.93 -18.06 7.14
C GLY A 142 15.82 -18.78 6.37
N LYS A 143 14.54 -18.49 6.66
CA LYS A 143 13.42 -18.96 5.88
C LYS A 143 13.12 -17.97 4.75
N LEU A 144 13.28 -18.41 3.52
CA LEU A 144 12.91 -17.61 2.35
C LEU A 144 11.41 -17.66 2.11
N ILE A 145 10.82 -16.50 1.91
CA ILE A 145 9.37 -16.34 1.73
C ILE A 145 9.10 -15.84 0.32
N ASP A 146 8.29 -16.59 -0.43
CA ASP A 146 7.88 -16.22 -1.78
C ASP A 146 6.68 -15.27 -1.74
N TYR A 147 6.69 -14.32 -2.67
CA TYR A 147 5.58 -13.39 -2.90
C TYR A 147 4.98 -13.59 -4.27
N VAL A 148 3.73 -13.22 -4.44
CA VAL A 148 3.07 -13.14 -5.74
C VAL A 148 2.87 -11.68 -6.13
N SER A 149 3.22 -11.34 -7.37
CA SER A 149 3.10 -9.99 -7.90
C SER A 149 1.86 -9.86 -8.78
N TYR A 150 1.14 -8.75 -8.58
CA TYR A 150 -0.02 -8.32 -9.38
C TYR A 150 0.20 -6.93 -9.92
N SER A 151 -0.46 -6.59 -11.01
CA SER A 151 -0.43 -5.25 -11.58
C SER A 151 -1.74 -4.85 -12.23
N ILE A 152 -1.91 -3.54 -12.38
CA ILE A 152 -2.96 -2.95 -13.19
C ILE A 152 -2.36 -1.89 -14.11
N ILE A 153 -2.86 -1.83 -15.35
CA ILE A 153 -2.38 -0.93 -16.39
C ILE A 153 -3.48 0.05 -16.77
N ASN A 154 -3.11 1.31 -16.95
CA ASN A 154 -4.00 2.34 -17.46
C ASN A 154 -4.09 2.26 -18.98
N ASN A 155 -5.13 1.61 -19.49
CA ASN A 155 -5.36 1.47 -20.93
C ASN A 155 -5.88 2.74 -21.61
N ASN A 156 -6.17 3.80 -20.82
CA ASN A 156 -6.70 5.08 -21.31
C ASN A 156 -5.62 6.16 -21.45
N SER A 157 -4.36 5.80 -21.25
CA SER A 157 -3.24 6.73 -21.35
C SER A 157 -2.64 6.78 -22.76
#